data_8f5673f37e98aceb89d3e638033ca574
#
_entry.id   8f5673f37e98aceb89d3e638033ca574
#
_cell.length_a   1.000
_cell.length_b   1.000
_cell.length_c   1.000
_cell.angle_alpha   90.00
_cell.angle_beta   90.00
_cell.angle_gamma   90.00
#
_symmetry.space_group_name_H-M   'P 1'
#
loop_
_entity.id
_entity.type
_entity.pdbx_description
1 polymer ?
#
loop_
_entity_poly.entity_id
_entity_poly.type
_entity_poly.pdbx_seq_one_letter_code
_entity_poly.pdbx_strand_id
1 'polypeptide(L)'
;MSSNSIANSIINLINIPGNSLTTVATTIVGQEIGRKETALARDPLRFITHFGVVCLVILGAFSIPTVWYFVALYTDNSEVLSYATRLIQLNALATPIWAFSFVLPGGLKGAGDGKYTMVTAIIGMWMFRVGLGYLFGVVLGWGVAGIFIAMFVDWAVRSILYVIRLRGDQWLNHHFIDEEEIELNITVT
;
A
#
# COMPACT_ATOMS: atom_id res chain seq x y z
N MET A 1 -3.40 26.99 -8.17
CA MET A 1 -2.87 25.69 -7.68
C MET A 1 -2.29 24.91 -8.85
N SER A 2 -1.20 24.15 -8.66
CA SER A 2 -0.68 23.29 -9.73
C SER A 2 -1.56 22.07 -9.94
N SER A 3 -1.67 21.58 -11.19
CA SER A 3 -2.42 20.35 -11.55
C SER A 3 -2.07 19.17 -10.65
N ASN A 4 -0.81 19.06 -10.29
CA ASN A 4 -0.29 17.98 -9.46
C ASN A 4 -0.80 18.06 -8.01
N SER A 5 -0.98 19.27 -7.47
CA SER A 5 -1.52 19.48 -6.12
C SER A 5 -2.99 19.06 -6.04
N ILE A 6 -3.78 19.42 -7.04
CA ILE A 6 -5.20 19.04 -7.13
C ILE A 6 -5.34 17.52 -7.27
N ALA A 7 -4.59 16.92 -8.18
CA ALA A 7 -4.60 15.47 -8.39
C ALA A 7 -4.22 14.72 -7.11
N ASN A 8 -3.17 15.14 -6.40
CA ASN A 8 -2.76 14.51 -5.16
C ASN A 8 -3.82 14.61 -4.05
N SER A 9 -4.53 15.73 -3.95
CA SER A 9 -5.60 15.89 -2.96
C SER A 9 -6.74 14.90 -3.20
N ILE A 10 -7.16 14.74 -4.44
CA ILE A 10 -8.22 13.79 -4.84
C ILE A 10 -7.75 12.34 -4.66
N ILE A 11 -6.52 12.02 -5.07
CA ILE A 11 -5.93 10.69 -4.91
C ILE A 11 -5.84 10.31 -3.43
N ASN A 12 -5.44 11.23 -2.56
CA ASN A 12 -5.41 10.97 -1.12
C ASN A 12 -6.80 10.65 -0.56
N LEU A 13 -7.83 11.35 -0.99
CA LEU A 13 -9.21 11.08 -0.59
C LEU A 13 -9.65 9.66 -1.00
N ILE A 14 -9.34 9.25 -2.24
CA ILE A 14 -9.64 7.91 -2.76
C ILE A 14 -8.89 6.82 -1.97
N ASN A 15 -7.70 7.13 -1.45
CA ASN A 15 -6.86 6.18 -0.73
C ASN A 15 -7.17 6.06 0.78
N ILE A 16 -8.04 6.90 1.35
CA ILE A 16 -8.44 6.83 2.77
C ILE A 16 -8.94 5.43 3.17
N PRO A 17 -9.86 4.77 2.44
CA PRO A 17 -10.31 3.44 2.81
C PRO A 17 -9.20 2.40 2.85
N GLY A 18 -8.24 2.48 1.92
CA GLY A 18 -7.10 1.56 1.90
C GLY A 18 -6.17 1.72 3.10
N ASN A 19 -5.92 2.95 3.54
CA ASN A 19 -5.14 3.22 4.75
C ASN A 19 -5.85 2.70 6.01
N SER A 20 -7.17 2.86 6.09
CA SER A 20 -7.99 2.31 7.17
C SER A 20 -7.92 0.78 7.21
N LEU A 21 -7.99 0.12 6.06
CA LEU A 21 -7.87 -1.33 5.95
C LEU A 21 -6.48 -1.85 6.36
N THR A 22 -5.42 -1.07 6.12
CA THR A 22 -4.07 -1.38 6.62
C THR A 22 -4.06 -1.48 8.15
N THR A 23 -4.69 -0.51 8.83
CA THR A 23 -4.81 -0.49 10.29
C THR A 23 -5.64 -1.67 10.79
N VAL A 24 -6.77 -1.96 10.15
CA VAL A 24 -7.62 -3.11 10.48
C VAL A 24 -6.85 -4.42 10.32
N ALA A 25 -6.11 -4.60 9.22
CA ALA A 25 -5.29 -5.79 8.99
C ALA A 25 -4.23 -5.96 10.10
N THR A 26 -3.56 -4.88 10.48
CA THR A 26 -2.55 -4.90 11.57
C THR A 26 -3.18 -5.33 12.89
N THR A 27 -4.34 -4.77 13.22
CA THR A 27 -5.02 -5.05 14.50
C THR A 27 -5.53 -6.49 14.57
N ILE A 28 -6.24 -6.94 13.53
CA ILE A 28 -6.85 -8.29 13.55
C ILE A 28 -5.77 -9.37 13.54
N VAL A 29 -4.77 -9.25 12.66
CA VAL A 29 -3.67 -10.22 12.62
C VAL A 29 -2.91 -10.24 13.95
N GLY A 30 -2.63 -9.06 14.53
CA GLY A 30 -1.95 -8.97 15.83
C GLY A 30 -2.75 -9.63 16.95
N GLN A 31 -4.08 -9.52 16.95
CA GLN A 31 -4.94 -10.18 17.93
C GLN A 31 -4.92 -11.71 17.79
N GLU A 32 -4.99 -12.24 16.56
CA GLU A 32 -4.95 -13.69 16.33
C GLU A 32 -3.59 -14.31 16.71
N ILE A 33 -2.50 -13.61 16.37
CA ILE A 33 -1.15 -14.03 16.80
C ILE A 33 -1.02 -13.99 18.34
N GLY A 34 -1.53 -12.92 18.98
CA GLY A 34 -1.53 -12.79 20.43
C GLY A 34 -2.35 -13.85 21.16
N ARG A 35 -3.38 -14.42 20.50
CA ARG A 35 -4.16 -15.56 21.00
C ARG A 35 -3.46 -16.91 20.79
N LYS A 36 -2.27 -16.93 20.19
CA LYS A 36 -1.56 -18.15 19.76
C LYS A 36 -2.33 -18.95 18.66
N GLU A 37 -3.35 -18.36 18.05
CA GLU A 37 -4.14 -18.97 16.97
C GLU A 37 -3.56 -18.59 15.59
N THR A 38 -2.28 -18.85 15.41
CA THR A 38 -1.50 -18.42 14.22
C THR A 38 -2.09 -18.94 12.90
N ALA A 39 -2.68 -20.14 12.93
CA ALA A 39 -3.33 -20.73 11.75
C ALA A 39 -4.54 -19.91 11.28
N LEU A 40 -5.26 -19.26 12.22
CA LEU A 40 -6.46 -18.47 11.93
C LEU A 40 -6.12 -17.06 11.44
N ALA A 41 -4.91 -16.55 11.67
CA ALA A 41 -4.51 -15.21 11.25
C ALA A 41 -4.49 -15.02 9.71
N ARG A 42 -4.37 -16.12 8.97
CA ARG A 42 -4.25 -16.11 7.50
C ARG A 42 -5.55 -15.78 6.79
N ASP A 43 -6.67 -16.31 7.26
CA ASP A 43 -7.98 -16.14 6.64
C ASP A 43 -8.53 -14.71 6.77
N PRO A 44 -8.52 -14.07 7.96
CA PRO A 44 -8.89 -12.66 8.09
C PRO A 44 -8.03 -11.74 7.23
N LEU A 45 -6.72 -11.97 7.16
CA LEU A 45 -5.85 -11.16 6.33
C LEU A 45 -6.18 -11.28 4.83
N ARG A 46 -6.46 -12.50 4.36
CA ARG A 46 -6.91 -12.72 2.99
C ARG A 46 -8.24 -12.02 2.73
N PHE A 47 -9.19 -12.17 3.64
CA PHE A 47 -10.51 -11.53 3.52
C PHE A 47 -10.37 -10.01 3.45
N ILE A 48 -9.64 -9.38 4.38
CA ILE A 48 -9.44 -7.92 4.41
C ILE A 48 -8.74 -7.44 3.15
N THR A 49 -7.75 -8.20 2.64
CA THR A 49 -7.06 -7.85 1.40
C THR A 49 -7.99 -7.89 0.20
N HIS A 50 -8.77 -8.97 0.03
CA HIS A 50 -9.73 -9.07 -1.08
C HIS A 50 -10.82 -8.01 -0.97
N PHE A 51 -11.36 -7.79 0.23
CA PHE A 51 -12.34 -6.74 0.49
C PHE A 51 -11.77 -5.35 0.14
N GLY A 52 -10.52 -5.09 0.53
CA GLY A 52 -9.80 -3.85 0.20
C GLY A 52 -9.64 -3.66 -1.31
N VAL A 53 -9.24 -4.73 -2.03
CA VAL A 53 -9.13 -4.69 -3.50
C VAL A 53 -10.48 -4.37 -4.13
N VAL A 54 -11.55 -5.05 -3.71
CA VAL A 54 -12.90 -4.83 -4.25
C VAL A 54 -13.36 -3.39 -3.98
N CYS A 55 -13.24 -2.92 -2.74
CA CYS A 55 -13.60 -1.53 -2.38
C CYS A 55 -12.84 -0.50 -3.22
N LEU A 56 -11.52 -0.68 -3.35
CA LEU A 56 -10.70 0.28 -4.08
C LEU A 56 -10.93 0.19 -5.59
N VAL A 57 -11.21 -0.99 -6.14
CA VAL A 57 -11.60 -1.15 -7.56
C VAL A 57 -12.93 -0.44 -7.83
N ILE A 58 -13.92 -0.59 -6.95
CA ILE A 58 -15.22 0.09 -7.09
C ILE A 58 -15.02 1.61 -7.02
N LEU A 59 -14.26 2.11 -6.05
CA LEU A 59 -13.96 3.54 -5.92
C LEU A 59 -13.17 4.07 -7.11
N GLY A 60 -12.18 3.31 -7.58
CA GLY A 60 -11.42 3.64 -8.79
C GLY A 60 -12.30 3.68 -10.04
N ALA A 61 -13.13 2.67 -10.23
CA ALA A 61 -14.06 2.61 -11.36
C ALA A 61 -15.07 3.78 -11.33
N PHE A 62 -15.59 4.13 -10.14
CA PHE A 62 -16.48 5.27 -9.97
C PHE A 62 -15.76 6.61 -10.18
N SER A 63 -14.48 6.71 -9.79
CA SER A 63 -13.71 7.94 -9.95
C SER A 63 -13.42 8.27 -11.43
N ILE A 64 -13.25 7.27 -12.31
CA ILE A 64 -12.91 7.48 -13.72
C ILE A 64 -13.91 8.40 -14.44
N PRO A 65 -15.24 8.16 -14.41
CA PRO A 65 -16.21 9.04 -15.07
C PRO A 65 -16.46 10.34 -14.31
N THR A 66 -16.28 10.35 -12.98
CA THR A 66 -16.64 11.50 -12.14
C THR A 66 -15.48 12.47 -11.91
N VAL A 67 -14.24 12.05 -12.17
CA VAL A 67 -13.03 12.84 -11.88
C VAL A 67 -13.06 14.22 -12.55
N TRP A 68 -13.61 14.32 -13.76
CA TRP A 68 -13.73 15.59 -14.48
C TRP A 68 -14.50 16.64 -13.66
N TYR A 69 -15.63 16.24 -13.07
CA TYR A 69 -16.44 17.12 -12.24
C TYR A 69 -15.70 17.55 -10.97
N PHE A 70 -15.00 16.61 -10.32
CA PHE A 70 -14.21 16.91 -9.11
C PHE A 70 -13.06 17.87 -9.41
N VAL A 71 -12.33 17.67 -10.50
CA VAL A 71 -11.21 18.57 -10.86
C VAL A 71 -11.72 19.95 -11.28
N ALA A 72 -12.87 20.03 -11.97
CA ALA A 72 -13.50 21.29 -12.36
C ALA A 72 -13.90 22.18 -11.16
N LEU A 73 -14.16 21.59 -9.98
CA LEU A 73 -14.40 22.36 -8.77
C LEU A 73 -13.15 23.11 -8.25
N TYR A 74 -11.95 22.69 -8.67
CA TYR A 74 -10.69 23.28 -8.22
C TYR A 74 -10.05 24.24 -9.22
N THR A 75 -10.41 24.15 -10.52
CA THR A 75 -9.80 24.97 -11.57
C THR A 75 -10.65 25.08 -12.81
N ASP A 76 -10.68 26.28 -13.40
CA ASP A 76 -11.31 26.56 -14.69
C ASP A 76 -10.31 26.46 -15.86
N ASN A 77 -9.03 26.23 -15.58
CA ASN A 77 -7.99 26.12 -16.59
C ASN A 77 -8.05 24.75 -17.28
N SER A 78 -8.37 24.73 -18.58
CA SER A 78 -8.59 23.50 -19.36
C SER A 78 -7.34 22.61 -19.46
N GLU A 79 -6.14 23.17 -19.48
CA GLU A 79 -4.89 22.40 -19.51
C GLU A 79 -4.66 21.69 -18.18
N VAL A 80 -4.85 22.41 -17.07
CA VAL A 80 -4.73 21.86 -15.71
C VAL A 80 -5.78 20.77 -15.51
N LEU A 81 -7.01 21.00 -15.95
CA LEU A 81 -8.13 20.08 -15.86
C LEU A 81 -7.84 18.76 -16.59
N SER A 82 -7.40 18.84 -17.86
CA SER A 82 -7.11 17.65 -18.66
C SER A 82 -5.94 16.84 -18.10
N TYR A 83 -4.87 17.52 -17.66
CA TYR A 83 -3.69 16.86 -17.11
C TYR A 83 -3.98 16.18 -15.77
N ALA A 84 -4.65 16.87 -14.84
CA ALA A 84 -5.04 16.30 -13.55
C ALA A 84 -6.00 15.11 -13.72
N THR A 85 -6.97 15.20 -14.64
CA THR A 85 -7.88 14.10 -14.93
C THR A 85 -7.14 12.85 -15.41
N ARG A 86 -6.18 12.98 -16.31
CA ARG A 86 -5.35 11.86 -16.79
C ARG A 86 -4.53 11.22 -15.67
N LEU A 87 -3.95 12.02 -14.79
CA LEU A 87 -3.18 11.51 -13.65
C LEU A 87 -4.05 10.70 -12.70
N ILE A 88 -5.26 11.18 -12.39
CA ILE A 88 -6.19 10.48 -11.50
C ILE A 88 -6.70 9.19 -12.15
N GLN A 89 -7.00 9.20 -13.45
CA GLN A 89 -7.40 7.99 -14.18
C GLN A 89 -6.30 6.94 -14.20
N LEU A 90 -5.05 7.32 -14.44
CA LEU A 90 -3.89 6.41 -14.36
C LEU A 90 -3.73 5.85 -12.94
N ASN A 91 -3.90 6.67 -11.91
CA ASN A 91 -3.86 6.22 -10.53
C ASN A 91 -4.99 5.23 -10.23
N ALA A 92 -6.22 5.50 -10.70
CA ALA A 92 -7.36 4.62 -10.52
C ALA A 92 -7.13 3.21 -11.10
N LEU A 93 -6.45 3.09 -12.24
CA LEU A 93 -6.06 1.81 -12.82
C LEU A 93 -5.03 1.05 -11.97
N ALA A 94 -4.17 1.76 -11.24
CA ALA A 94 -3.18 1.15 -10.35
C ALA A 94 -3.72 0.81 -8.95
N THR A 95 -4.94 1.22 -8.62
CA THR A 95 -5.54 1.05 -7.29
C THR A 95 -5.57 -0.41 -6.80
N PRO A 96 -5.83 -1.44 -7.62
CA PRO A 96 -5.76 -2.83 -7.17
C PRO A 96 -4.36 -3.22 -6.67
N ILE A 97 -3.31 -2.83 -7.41
CA ILE A 97 -1.92 -3.09 -7.03
C ILE A 97 -1.56 -2.35 -5.74
N TRP A 98 -2.06 -1.12 -5.61
CA TRP A 98 -1.89 -0.31 -4.41
C TRP A 98 -2.49 -0.99 -3.17
N ALA A 99 -3.68 -1.60 -3.28
CA ALA A 99 -4.33 -2.33 -2.19
C ALA A 99 -3.42 -3.45 -1.65
N PHE A 100 -2.87 -4.29 -2.52
CA PHE A 100 -1.92 -5.35 -2.11
C PHE A 100 -0.65 -4.76 -1.48
N SER A 101 -0.11 -3.68 -2.05
CA SER A 101 1.13 -3.05 -1.57
C SER A 101 1.00 -2.42 -0.19
N PHE A 102 -0.21 -2.06 0.25
CA PHE A 102 -0.42 -1.36 1.53
C PHE A 102 -1.15 -2.20 2.58
N VAL A 103 -2.13 -3.02 2.21
CA VAL A 103 -2.88 -3.84 3.17
C VAL A 103 -2.05 -5.01 3.67
N LEU A 104 -1.33 -5.72 2.78
CA LEU A 104 -0.53 -6.89 3.16
C LEU A 104 0.58 -6.57 4.17
N PRO A 105 1.39 -5.50 4.01
CA PRO A 105 2.38 -5.16 5.03
C PRO A 105 1.76 -4.75 6.36
N GLY A 106 0.51 -4.27 6.38
CA GLY A 106 -0.24 -4.07 7.62
C GLY A 106 -0.39 -5.37 8.40
N GLY A 107 -0.85 -6.44 7.73
CA GLY A 107 -0.95 -7.77 8.34
C GLY A 107 0.39 -8.33 8.80
N LEU A 108 1.44 -8.23 7.99
CA LEU A 108 2.79 -8.66 8.36
C LEU A 108 3.32 -7.91 9.59
N LYS A 109 3.07 -6.60 9.69
CA LYS A 109 3.42 -5.82 10.89
C LYS A 109 2.63 -6.27 12.11
N GLY A 110 1.35 -6.56 11.94
CA GLY A 110 0.50 -7.13 12.99
C GLY A 110 1.02 -8.48 13.49
N ALA A 111 1.63 -9.28 12.64
CA ALA A 111 2.27 -10.55 12.99
C ALA A 111 3.71 -10.42 13.55
N GLY A 112 4.24 -9.19 13.72
CA GLY A 112 5.61 -8.97 14.21
C GLY A 112 6.68 -8.95 13.12
N ASP A 113 6.35 -9.26 11.87
CA ASP A 113 7.32 -9.27 10.74
C ASP A 113 7.57 -7.86 10.18
N GLY A 114 7.72 -6.90 11.09
CA GLY A 114 7.95 -5.49 10.75
C GLY A 114 9.30 -5.25 10.06
N LYS A 115 10.33 -6.04 10.39
CA LYS A 115 11.66 -5.94 9.78
C LYS A 115 11.60 -6.23 8.27
N TYR A 116 10.90 -7.29 7.87
CA TYR A 116 10.74 -7.65 6.47
C TYR A 116 9.99 -6.55 5.69
N THR A 117 8.91 -6.03 6.27
CA THR A 117 8.13 -4.96 5.63
C THR A 117 8.95 -3.67 5.48
N MET A 118 9.76 -3.33 6.48
CA MET A 118 10.65 -2.16 6.45
C MET A 118 11.72 -2.30 5.37
N VAL A 119 12.44 -3.42 5.35
CA VAL A 119 13.51 -3.68 4.37
C VAL A 119 12.94 -3.67 2.94
N THR A 120 11.82 -4.35 2.73
CA THR A 120 11.14 -4.38 1.42
C THR A 120 10.70 -2.98 0.98
N ALA A 121 10.19 -2.15 1.91
CA ALA A 121 9.80 -0.78 1.62
C ALA A 121 11.01 0.11 1.27
N ILE A 122 12.13 -0.02 1.98
CA ILE A 122 13.37 0.73 1.70
C ILE A 122 13.93 0.34 0.33
N ILE A 123 14.06 -0.95 0.04
CA ILE A 123 14.55 -1.44 -1.26
C ILE A 123 13.62 -0.96 -2.38
N GLY A 124 12.31 -1.10 -2.21
CA GLY A 124 11.31 -0.63 -3.16
C GLY A 124 11.46 0.86 -3.46
N MET A 125 11.56 1.68 -2.41
CA MET A 125 11.68 3.13 -2.54
C MET A 125 12.99 3.53 -3.24
N TRP A 126 14.12 3.02 -2.80
CA TRP A 126 15.42 3.45 -3.36
C TRP A 126 15.69 2.87 -4.73
N MET A 127 15.49 1.56 -4.92
CA MET A 127 15.85 0.87 -6.15
C MET A 127 14.85 1.14 -7.27
N PHE A 128 13.54 0.99 -6.98
CA PHE A 128 12.52 1.13 -8.02
C PHE A 128 12.01 2.56 -8.15
N ARG A 129 11.60 3.21 -7.06
CA ARG A 129 10.99 4.52 -7.16
C ARG A 129 12.01 5.62 -7.51
N VAL A 130 13.17 5.64 -6.84
CA VAL A 130 14.22 6.63 -7.13
C VAL A 130 15.04 6.21 -8.34
N GLY A 131 15.55 4.98 -8.39
CA GLY A 131 16.40 4.50 -9.48
C GLY A 131 15.70 4.48 -10.83
N LEU A 132 14.54 3.77 -10.94
CA LEU A 132 13.78 3.75 -12.18
C LEU A 132 13.10 5.10 -12.47
N GLY A 133 12.71 5.85 -11.43
CA GLY A 133 12.16 7.19 -11.60
C GLY A 133 13.15 8.14 -12.27
N TYR A 134 14.42 8.10 -11.85
CA TYR A 134 15.49 8.84 -12.51
C TYR A 134 15.73 8.34 -13.95
N LEU A 135 15.80 7.01 -14.15
CA LEU A 135 16.02 6.42 -15.46
C LEU A 135 14.89 6.78 -16.43
N PHE A 136 13.63 6.58 -16.06
CA PHE A 136 12.50 6.83 -16.96
C PHE A 136 12.19 8.34 -17.06
N GLY A 137 12.24 9.05 -15.94
CA GLY A 137 11.89 10.47 -15.91
C GLY A 137 12.94 11.37 -16.56
N VAL A 138 14.23 11.13 -16.28
CA VAL A 138 15.34 12.01 -16.71
C VAL A 138 16.07 11.42 -17.91
N VAL A 139 16.61 10.17 -17.82
CA VAL A 139 17.46 9.61 -18.87
C VAL A 139 16.67 9.31 -20.14
N LEU A 140 15.49 8.71 -20.04
CA LEU A 140 14.61 8.44 -21.18
C LEU A 140 13.73 9.64 -21.56
N GLY A 141 13.75 10.71 -20.79
CA GLY A 141 13.03 11.95 -21.10
C GLY A 141 11.51 11.87 -21.00
N TRP A 142 10.96 10.83 -20.33
CA TRP A 142 9.51 10.67 -20.19
C TRP A 142 8.89 11.62 -19.14
N GLY A 143 9.71 12.39 -18.44
CA GLY A 143 9.28 13.37 -17.47
C GLY A 143 8.42 12.76 -16.35
N VAL A 144 7.31 13.42 -16.03
CA VAL A 144 6.41 13.00 -14.94
C VAL A 144 5.79 11.61 -15.19
N ALA A 145 5.48 11.26 -16.45
CA ALA A 145 4.93 9.95 -16.79
C ALA A 145 5.90 8.81 -16.43
N GLY A 146 7.21 9.00 -16.67
CA GLY A 146 8.24 8.04 -16.30
C GLY A 146 8.31 7.81 -14.78
N ILE A 147 8.14 8.86 -13.98
CA ILE A 147 8.11 8.77 -12.52
C ILE A 147 6.88 7.97 -12.04
N PHE A 148 5.71 8.19 -12.64
CA PHE A 148 4.50 7.41 -12.33
C PHE A 148 4.65 5.93 -12.68
N ILE A 149 5.25 5.60 -13.81
CA ILE A 149 5.54 4.21 -14.21
C ILE A 149 6.47 3.55 -13.20
N ALA A 150 7.55 4.23 -12.78
CA ALA A 150 8.46 3.73 -11.76
C ALA A 150 7.75 3.47 -10.41
N MET A 151 6.80 4.34 -10.04
CA MET A 151 5.99 4.15 -8.84
C MET A 151 5.07 2.93 -8.93
N PHE A 152 4.48 2.66 -10.10
CA PHE A 152 3.65 1.47 -10.31
C PHE A 152 4.48 0.18 -10.28
N VAL A 153 5.69 0.21 -10.84
CA VAL A 153 6.64 -0.91 -10.77
C VAL A 153 7.02 -1.17 -9.30
N ASP A 154 7.33 -0.13 -8.53
CA ASP A 154 7.61 -0.26 -7.09
C ASP A 154 6.45 -0.94 -6.34
N TRP A 155 5.20 -0.51 -6.56
CA TRP A 155 4.04 -1.13 -5.93
C TRP A 155 3.82 -2.58 -6.36
N ALA A 156 4.01 -2.89 -7.65
CA ALA A 156 3.86 -4.24 -8.16
C ALA A 156 4.91 -5.19 -7.55
N VAL A 157 6.17 -4.78 -7.52
CA VAL A 157 7.25 -5.59 -6.93
C VAL A 157 7.01 -5.82 -5.44
N ARG A 158 6.67 -4.78 -4.67
CA ARG A 158 6.35 -4.92 -3.24
C ARG A 158 5.17 -5.85 -3.02
N SER A 159 4.10 -5.72 -3.81
CA SER A 159 2.94 -6.61 -3.73
C SER A 159 3.33 -8.07 -3.94
N ILE A 160 4.16 -8.35 -4.94
CA ILE A 160 4.65 -9.71 -5.22
C ILE A 160 5.48 -10.24 -4.03
N LEU A 161 6.41 -9.44 -3.51
CA LEU A 161 7.24 -9.83 -2.37
C LEU A 161 6.41 -10.11 -1.11
N TYR A 162 5.40 -9.30 -0.81
CA TYR A 162 4.51 -9.55 0.31
C TYR A 162 3.63 -10.78 0.12
N VAL A 163 3.13 -11.03 -1.10
CA VAL A 163 2.37 -12.26 -1.40
C VAL A 163 3.24 -13.50 -1.26
N ILE A 164 4.49 -13.47 -1.72
CA ILE A 164 5.45 -14.58 -1.56
C ILE A 164 5.71 -14.82 -0.07
N ARG A 165 5.95 -13.75 0.72
CA ARG A 165 6.17 -13.86 2.17
C ARG A 165 4.98 -14.50 2.89
N LEU A 166 3.75 -14.11 2.52
CA LEU A 166 2.52 -14.62 3.11
C LEU A 166 2.20 -16.07 2.70
N ARG A 167 2.72 -16.55 1.59
CA ARG A 167 2.59 -17.98 1.19
C ARG A 167 3.45 -18.89 2.06
N GLY A 168 4.57 -18.40 2.58
CA GLY A 168 5.39 -19.10 3.55
C GLY A 168 4.79 -19.03 4.96
N ASP A 169 5.34 -19.80 5.91
CA ASP A 169 4.92 -19.83 7.32
C ASP A 169 5.82 -18.97 8.23
N GLN A 170 6.87 -18.39 7.67
CA GLN A 170 7.88 -17.67 8.44
C GLN A 170 7.32 -16.46 9.20
N TRP A 171 6.31 -15.76 8.62
CA TRP A 171 5.69 -14.58 9.24
C TRP A 171 4.77 -14.92 10.43
N LEU A 172 4.35 -16.20 10.57
CA LEU A 172 3.52 -16.69 11.66
C LEU A 172 4.34 -17.07 12.90
N ASN A 173 5.64 -17.28 12.73
CA ASN A 173 6.54 -17.77 13.78
C ASN A 173 7.31 -16.64 14.50
N HIS A 174 6.96 -15.38 14.26
CA HIS A 174 7.52 -14.27 15.00
C HIS A 174 6.79 -14.11 16.34
N HIS A 175 7.45 -14.56 17.43
CA HIS A 175 6.98 -14.29 18.79
C HIS A 175 7.35 -12.84 19.17
N PHE A 176 6.37 -12.07 19.65
CA PHE A 176 6.58 -10.70 20.14
C PHE A 176 7.31 -10.66 21.49
N ILE A 177 7.31 -11.78 22.21
CA ILE A 177 7.86 -11.90 23.56
C ILE A 177 8.50 -13.28 23.63
N ASP A 178 9.81 -13.33 23.86
CA ASP A 178 10.49 -14.55 24.25
C ASP A 178 10.00 -14.92 25.66
N GLU A 179 9.27 -16.03 25.79
CA GLU A 179 8.75 -16.50 27.07
C GLU A 179 9.91 -16.70 28.08
N GLU A 180 11.12 -16.99 27.60
CA GLU A 180 12.35 -17.07 28.43
C GLU A 180 12.71 -15.73 29.10
N GLU A 181 12.50 -14.58 28.44
CA GLU A 181 12.75 -13.26 29.04
C GLU A 181 11.75 -12.92 30.14
N ILE A 182 10.53 -13.40 30.04
CA ILE A 182 9.49 -13.18 31.07
C ILE A 182 9.78 -14.06 32.30
N GLU A 183 10.09 -15.34 32.10
CA GLU A 183 10.43 -16.24 33.22
C GLU A 183 11.68 -15.77 33.97
N LEU A 184 12.70 -15.27 33.26
CA LEU A 184 13.87 -14.69 33.86
C LEU A 184 13.56 -13.46 34.73
N ASN A 185 12.70 -12.57 34.25
CA ASN A 185 12.32 -11.35 34.98
C ASN A 185 11.40 -11.63 36.17
N ILE A 186 10.59 -12.69 36.13
CA ILE A 186 9.73 -13.09 37.26
C ILE A 186 10.56 -13.84 38.35
N THR A 187 11.64 -14.52 37.94
CA THR A 187 12.49 -15.29 38.91
C THR A 187 13.50 -14.40 39.61
N VAL A 188 13.74 -13.17 39.16
CA VAL A 188 14.74 -12.21 39.74
C VAL A 188 14.04 -11.16 40.64
N THR A 189 12.71 -11.15 40.75
CA THR A 189 11.93 -10.31 41.67
C THR A 189 11.39 -11.10 42.83
#